data_cbf52980f3beae05b7778b9be8748205
#
_entry.id   cbf52980f3beae05b7778b9be8748205
#
_cell.length_a   1.000
_cell.length_b   1.000
_cell.length_c   1.000
_cell.angle_alpha   90.00
_cell.angle_beta   90.00
_cell.angle_gamma   90.00
#
_symmetry.space_group_name_H-M   'P 1'
#
loop_
_entity.id
_entity.type
_entity.pdbx_description
1 polymer ?
#
loop_
_entity_poly.entity_id
_entity_poly.type
_entity_poly.pdbx_seq_one_letter_code
_entity_poly.pdbx_strand_id
1 'polypeptide(L)'
;ENMAKVVNQNITKTKSTIDSDNKFLEEIADIVLEIKNGYLNKRLNNKVETQSLENLRHLINDMLLNLQLKVCTNINDITFALEKYAKLDFTHRISGCNSQVTVGLNNLADIINGMLVENKSNGLTLAESSNILLSNVDKLNTSSNEAATSLEETAAALEEITSNIRN
;
A
#
# COMPACT_ATOMS: atom_id res chain seq x y z
N GLU A 1 -27.88 -66.63 11.67
CA GLU A 1 -28.24 -65.41 12.45
C GLU A 1 -27.04 -64.49 12.66
N ASN A 2 -25.85 -65.02 12.96
CA ASN A 2 -24.62 -64.22 13.21
C ASN A 2 -24.10 -63.51 11.94
N MET A 3 -24.15 -64.17 10.77
CA MET A 3 -23.69 -63.61 9.50
C MET A 3 -24.55 -62.42 9.03
N ALA A 4 -25.90 -62.48 9.15
CA ALA A 4 -26.78 -61.39 8.81
C ALA A 4 -26.58 -60.17 9.71
N LYS A 5 -26.29 -60.39 11.01
CA LYS A 5 -25.96 -59.33 11.95
C LYS A 5 -24.64 -58.63 11.59
N VAL A 6 -23.61 -59.36 11.25
CA VAL A 6 -22.32 -58.84 10.81
C VAL A 6 -22.46 -58.05 9.50
N VAL A 7 -23.21 -58.56 8.53
CA VAL A 7 -23.45 -57.88 7.25
C VAL A 7 -24.21 -56.55 7.50
N ASN A 8 -25.28 -56.52 8.34
CA ASN A 8 -25.98 -55.30 8.66
C ASN A 8 -25.12 -54.29 9.41
N GLN A 9 -24.22 -54.72 10.32
CA GLN A 9 -23.28 -53.84 10.99
C GLN A 9 -22.31 -53.23 9.99
N ASN A 10 -21.76 -53.99 9.05
CA ASN A 10 -20.87 -53.49 8.02
C ASN A 10 -21.58 -52.51 7.08
N ILE A 11 -22.80 -52.81 6.66
CA ILE A 11 -23.62 -51.86 5.84
C ILE A 11 -23.83 -50.55 6.57
N THR A 12 -24.22 -50.59 7.85
CA THR A 12 -24.48 -49.40 8.67
C THR A 12 -23.17 -48.60 8.82
N LYS A 13 -22.06 -49.25 9.11
CA LYS A 13 -20.74 -48.57 9.22
C LYS A 13 -20.31 -47.97 7.90
N THR A 14 -20.42 -48.68 6.79
CA THR A 14 -20.08 -48.15 5.45
C THR A 14 -20.95 -46.96 5.10
N LYS A 15 -22.24 -47.01 5.40
CA LYS A 15 -23.16 -45.88 5.17
C LYS A 15 -22.76 -44.66 6.01
N SER A 16 -22.43 -44.84 7.29
CA SER A 16 -21.95 -43.75 8.17
C SER A 16 -20.68 -43.11 7.65
N THR A 17 -19.72 -43.95 7.18
CA THR A 17 -18.46 -43.46 6.60
C THR A 17 -18.74 -42.62 5.32
N ILE A 18 -19.57 -43.14 4.42
CA ILE A 18 -19.95 -42.42 3.19
C ILE A 18 -20.62 -41.09 3.52
N ASP A 19 -21.56 -41.05 4.47
CA ASP A 19 -22.25 -39.85 4.88
C ASP A 19 -21.27 -38.83 5.50
N SER A 20 -20.30 -39.30 6.28
CA SER A 20 -19.22 -38.46 6.84
C SER A 20 -18.32 -37.88 5.75
N ASP A 21 -17.89 -38.73 4.81
CA ASP A 21 -17.02 -38.32 3.69
C ASP A 21 -17.75 -37.28 2.78
N ASN A 22 -19.06 -37.47 2.52
CA ASN A 22 -19.86 -36.51 1.76
C ASN A 22 -19.97 -35.15 2.45
N LYS A 23 -20.22 -35.11 3.77
CA LYS A 23 -20.25 -33.86 4.54
C LYS A 23 -18.91 -33.14 4.50
N PHE A 24 -17.81 -33.88 4.54
CA PHE A 24 -16.47 -33.32 4.41
C PHE A 24 -16.24 -32.71 3.03
N LEU A 25 -16.69 -33.35 1.95
CA LEU A 25 -16.61 -32.80 0.60
C LEU A 25 -17.47 -31.54 0.43
N GLU A 26 -18.66 -31.47 1.05
CA GLU A 26 -19.50 -30.26 1.09
C GLU A 26 -18.77 -29.11 1.82
N GLU A 27 -18.14 -29.42 2.95
CA GLU A 27 -17.37 -28.42 3.72
C GLU A 27 -16.17 -27.89 2.92
N ILE A 28 -15.48 -28.74 2.15
CA ILE A 28 -14.43 -28.29 1.21
C ILE A 28 -15.00 -27.36 0.15
N ALA A 29 -16.15 -27.68 -0.44
CA ALA A 29 -16.79 -26.85 -1.44
C ALA A 29 -17.13 -25.45 -0.88
N ASP A 30 -17.63 -25.39 0.34
CA ASP A 30 -17.89 -24.14 1.06
C ASP A 30 -16.62 -23.31 1.31
N ILE A 31 -15.55 -23.96 1.72
CA ILE A 31 -14.26 -23.27 1.92
C ILE A 31 -13.71 -22.73 0.60
N VAL A 32 -13.78 -23.50 -0.48
CA VAL A 32 -13.36 -23.05 -1.81
C VAL A 32 -14.17 -21.83 -2.25
N LEU A 33 -15.46 -21.79 -1.97
CA LEU A 33 -16.31 -20.63 -2.26
C LEU A 33 -15.87 -19.40 -1.45
N GLU A 34 -15.58 -19.56 -0.17
CA GLU A 34 -15.08 -18.46 0.67
C GLU A 34 -13.73 -17.93 0.17
N ILE A 35 -12.81 -18.82 -0.19
CA ILE A 35 -11.51 -18.44 -0.77
C ILE A 35 -11.72 -17.65 -2.07
N LYS A 36 -12.64 -18.10 -2.93
CA LYS A 36 -12.99 -17.41 -4.17
C LYS A 36 -13.52 -15.98 -3.91
N ASN A 37 -14.23 -15.79 -2.79
CA ASN A 37 -14.72 -14.49 -2.33
C ASN A 37 -13.67 -13.66 -1.57
N GLY A 38 -12.47 -14.17 -1.42
CA GLY A 38 -11.35 -13.48 -0.75
C GLY A 38 -11.23 -13.71 0.74
N TYR A 39 -11.97 -14.67 1.32
CA TYR A 39 -11.94 -14.97 2.75
C TYR A 39 -11.17 -16.25 3.05
N LEU A 40 -10.21 -16.18 3.98
CA LEU A 40 -9.34 -17.29 4.40
C LEU A 40 -9.59 -17.76 5.85
N ASN A 41 -10.69 -17.34 6.46
CA ASN A 41 -10.97 -17.56 7.88
C ASN A 41 -11.65 -18.89 8.21
N LYS A 42 -12.24 -19.58 7.23
CA LYS A 42 -12.86 -20.89 7.44
C LYS A 42 -11.86 -21.99 7.60
N ARG A 43 -12.27 -23.06 8.29
CA ARG A 43 -11.50 -24.29 8.52
C ARG A 43 -12.40 -25.49 8.34
N LEU A 44 -11.79 -26.61 7.94
CA LEU A 44 -12.43 -27.92 7.92
C LEU A 44 -12.51 -28.46 9.36
N ASN A 45 -13.73 -28.57 9.88
CA ASN A 45 -13.98 -29.00 11.27
C ASN A 45 -14.50 -30.42 11.36
N ASN A 46 -15.18 -30.92 10.30
CA ASN A 46 -15.73 -32.27 10.28
C ASN A 46 -14.60 -33.30 10.25
N LYS A 47 -14.56 -34.15 11.27
CA LYS A 47 -13.66 -35.31 11.28
C LYS A 47 -14.19 -36.37 10.35
N VAL A 48 -13.30 -37.05 9.67
CA VAL A 48 -13.61 -38.17 8.77
C VAL A 48 -12.95 -39.45 9.25
N GLU A 49 -13.63 -40.58 9.04
CA GLU A 49 -13.10 -41.91 9.42
C GLU A 49 -12.04 -42.40 8.44
N THR A 50 -12.08 -41.93 7.20
CA THR A 50 -11.11 -42.30 6.15
C THR A 50 -9.79 -41.54 6.39
N GLN A 51 -8.74 -42.29 6.73
CA GLN A 51 -7.41 -41.74 7.11
C GLN A 51 -6.82 -40.81 6.06
N SER A 52 -6.98 -41.10 4.78
CA SER A 52 -6.49 -40.22 3.70
C SER A 52 -7.22 -38.89 3.64
N LEU A 53 -8.52 -38.86 3.92
CA LEU A 53 -9.31 -37.62 3.99
C LEU A 53 -9.01 -36.82 5.27
N GLU A 54 -8.74 -37.51 6.39
CA GLU A 54 -8.31 -36.81 7.62
C GLU A 54 -6.93 -36.17 7.44
N ASN A 55 -6.00 -36.81 6.75
CA ASN A 55 -4.72 -36.22 6.38
C ASN A 55 -4.92 -35.00 5.45
N LEU A 56 -5.84 -35.08 4.49
CA LEU A 56 -6.19 -33.96 3.60
C LEU A 56 -6.79 -32.79 4.39
N ARG A 57 -7.65 -33.07 5.38
CA ARG A 57 -8.21 -32.06 6.28
C ARG A 57 -7.11 -31.25 6.97
N HIS A 58 -6.10 -31.93 7.53
CA HIS A 58 -4.96 -31.27 8.16
C HIS A 58 -4.17 -30.42 7.17
N LEU A 59 -3.84 -30.98 6.01
CA LEU A 59 -3.07 -30.26 4.98
C LEU A 59 -3.78 -29.00 4.50
N ILE A 60 -5.10 -29.05 4.27
CA ILE A 60 -5.88 -27.89 3.85
C ILE A 60 -5.90 -26.83 4.97
N ASN A 61 -6.14 -27.23 6.22
CA ASN A 61 -6.15 -26.31 7.35
C ASN A 61 -4.79 -25.63 7.58
N ASP A 62 -3.70 -26.39 7.44
CA ASP A 62 -2.33 -25.85 7.55
C ASP A 62 -2.01 -24.90 6.41
N MET A 63 -2.43 -25.22 5.20
CA MET A 63 -2.31 -24.31 4.04
C MET A 63 -3.07 -23.00 4.29
N LEU A 64 -4.32 -23.06 4.74
CA LEU A 64 -5.14 -21.89 5.04
C LEU A 64 -4.53 -21.03 6.15
N LEU A 65 -4.00 -21.69 7.21
CA LEU A 65 -3.30 -20.97 8.28
C LEU A 65 -2.06 -20.23 7.75
N ASN A 66 -1.25 -20.89 6.95
CA ASN A 66 -0.07 -20.29 6.35
C ASN A 66 -0.43 -19.12 5.42
N LEU A 67 -1.51 -19.24 4.65
CA LEU A 67 -2.01 -18.14 3.82
C LEU A 67 -2.47 -16.96 4.66
N GLN A 68 -3.19 -17.18 5.75
CA GLN A 68 -3.58 -16.11 6.67
C GLN A 68 -2.38 -15.35 7.24
N LEU A 69 -1.37 -16.08 7.71
CA LEU A 69 -0.16 -15.50 8.30
C LEU A 69 0.66 -14.68 7.29
N LYS A 70 0.66 -15.09 6.03
CA LYS A 70 1.46 -14.45 4.99
C LYS A 70 0.71 -13.35 4.25
N VAL A 71 -0.56 -13.57 3.94
CA VAL A 71 -1.34 -12.67 3.08
C VAL A 71 -2.33 -11.83 3.88
N CYS A 72 -3.34 -12.43 4.45
CA CYS A 72 -4.35 -11.86 5.37
C CYS A 72 -5.55 -12.80 5.52
N THR A 73 -6.43 -12.51 6.47
CA THR A 73 -7.72 -13.20 6.63
C THR A 73 -8.72 -12.81 5.53
N ASN A 74 -8.69 -11.57 5.10
CA ASN A 74 -9.54 -11.01 4.04
C ASN A 74 -8.66 -10.35 2.96
N ILE A 75 -8.56 -10.96 1.81
CA ILE A 75 -7.76 -10.48 0.68
C ILE A 75 -8.35 -9.19 0.09
N ASN A 76 -9.68 -8.97 0.23
CA ASN A 76 -10.34 -7.79 -0.30
C ASN A 76 -9.82 -6.49 0.33
N ASP A 77 -9.37 -6.53 1.60
CA ASP A 77 -8.77 -5.36 2.26
C ASP A 77 -7.46 -4.93 1.58
N ILE A 78 -6.67 -5.91 1.10
CA ILE A 78 -5.45 -5.65 0.32
C ILE A 78 -5.81 -5.03 -1.04
N THR A 79 -6.79 -5.61 -1.72
CA THR A 79 -7.27 -5.10 -3.02
C THR A 79 -7.77 -3.67 -2.89
N PHE A 80 -8.56 -3.38 -1.86
CA PHE A 80 -9.06 -2.04 -1.57
C PHE A 80 -7.93 -1.03 -1.31
N ALA A 81 -6.92 -1.42 -0.51
CA ALA A 81 -5.75 -0.58 -0.28
C ALA A 81 -4.99 -0.28 -1.58
N LEU A 82 -4.79 -1.30 -2.43
CA LEU A 82 -4.13 -1.13 -3.73
C LEU A 82 -4.93 -0.22 -4.67
N GLU A 83 -6.27 -0.28 -4.65
CA GLU A 83 -7.12 0.64 -5.40
C GLU A 83 -6.97 2.10 -4.94
N LYS A 84 -6.79 2.32 -3.62
CA LYS A 84 -6.48 3.64 -3.06
C LYS A 84 -5.12 4.13 -3.53
N TYR A 85 -4.09 3.28 -3.44
CA TYR A 85 -2.73 3.62 -3.86
C TYR A 85 -2.65 3.90 -5.38
N ALA A 86 -3.41 3.17 -6.19
CA ALA A 86 -3.54 3.45 -7.64
C ALA A 86 -4.14 4.83 -7.95
N LYS A 87 -4.93 5.39 -7.03
CA LYS A 87 -5.47 6.75 -7.09
C LYS A 87 -4.57 7.78 -6.38
N LEU A 88 -3.33 7.41 -6.05
CA LEU A 88 -2.35 8.23 -5.33
C LEU A 88 -2.77 8.58 -3.89
N ASP A 89 -3.74 7.88 -3.32
CA ASP A 89 -4.12 8.01 -1.91
C ASP A 89 -3.30 7.02 -1.06
N PHE A 90 -2.14 7.46 -0.61
CA PHE A 90 -1.24 6.70 0.27
C PHE A 90 -1.49 6.98 1.76
N THR A 91 -2.62 7.56 2.12
CA THR A 91 -3.01 7.76 3.52
C THR A 91 -3.72 6.54 4.11
N HIS A 92 -4.30 5.69 3.25
CA HIS A 92 -4.99 4.48 3.67
C HIS A 92 -4.03 3.45 4.27
N ARG A 93 -4.47 2.74 5.33
CA ARG A 93 -3.75 1.62 5.96
C ARG A 93 -4.66 0.43 6.08
N ILE A 94 -4.09 -0.76 5.81
CA ILE A 94 -4.77 -2.03 6.04
C ILE A 94 -4.75 -2.27 7.55
N SER A 95 -5.93 -2.39 8.15
CA SER A 95 -6.13 -2.65 9.57
C SER A 95 -6.70 -4.05 9.81
N GLY A 96 -6.59 -4.56 11.04
CA GLY A 96 -7.15 -5.86 11.42
C GLY A 96 -6.35 -7.09 10.94
N CYS A 97 -5.22 -6.88 10.29
CA CYS A 97 -4.35 -7.95 9.83
C CYS A 97 -2.87 -7.54 9.91
N ASN A 98 -2.04 -8.38 10.56
CA ASN A 98 -0.60 -8.19 10.69
C ASN A 98 0.19 -9.25 9.91
N SER A 99 -0.25 -9.58 8.70
CA SER A 99 0.48 -10.48 7.81
C SER A 99 1.74 -9.82 7.21
N GLN A 100 2.63 -10.63 6.66
CA GLN A 100 3.84 -10.11 6.01
C GLN A 100 3.50 -9.12 4.87
N VAL A 101 2.48 -9.44 4.07
CA VAL A 101 2.03 -8.59 2.95
C VAL A 101 1.43 -7.27 3.45
N THR A 102 0.55 -7.32 4.44
CA THR A 102 -0.12 -6.10 4.94
C THR A 102 0.84 -5.15 5.65
N VAL A 103 1.78 -5.68 6.44
CA VAL A 103 2.85 -4.88 7.04
C VAL A 103 3.73 -4.25 5.98
N GLY A 104 4.13 -5.02 4.95
CA GLY A 104 4.93 -4.51 3.85
C GLY A 104 4.23 -3.40 3.06
N LEU A 105 2.94 -3.56 2.75
CA LEU A 105 2.14 -2.56 2.05
C LEU A 105 1.93 -1.29 2.88
N ASN A 106 1.66 -1.42 4.17
CA ASN A 106 1.53 -0.26 5.06
C ASN A 106 2.86 0.51 5.17
N ASN A 107 3.98 -0.18 5.32
CA ASN A 107 5.31 0.45 5.33
C ASN A 107 5.61 1.17 4.01
N LEU A 108 5.27 0.55 2.87
CA LEU A 108 5.42 1.18 1.56
C LEU A 108 4.59 2.46 1.46
N ALA A 109 3.34 2.42 1.92
CA ALA A 109 2.47 3.59 1.93
C ALA A 109 3.01 4.70 2.84
N ASP A 110 3.59 4.37 4.00
CA ASP A 110 4.24 5.33 4.90
C ASP A 110 5.42 6.03 4.22
N ILE A 111 6.29 5.27 3.57
CA ILE A 111 7.45 5.79 2.85
C ILE A 111 7.01 6.74 1.72
N ILE A 112 6.06 6.31 0.88
CA ILE A 112 5.58 7.13 -0.24
C ILE A 112 4.89 8.40 0.27
N ASN A 113 4.04 8.28 1.30
CA ASN A 113 3.38 9.44 1.88
C ASN A 113 4.40 10.44 2.47
N GLY A 114 5.42 9.95 3.16
CA GLY A 114 6.54 10.77 3.64
C GLY A 114 7.26 11.50 2.51
N MET A 115 7.61 10.81 1.43
CA MET A 115 8.23 11.42 0.24
C MET A 115 7.34 12.50 -0.41
N LEU A 116 6.04 12.27 -0.49
CA LEU A 116 5.11 13.25 -1.06
C LEU A 116 5.03 14.52 -0.20
N VAL A 117 5.00 14.37 1.13
CA VAL A 117 5.02 15.50 2.07
C VAL A 117 6.32 16.29 1.96
N GLU A 118 7.46 15.61 1.90
CA GLU A 118 8.77 16.25 1.73
C GLU A 118 8.88 16.97 0.38
N ASN A 119 8.46 16.34 -0.71
CA ASN A 119 8.44 16.96 -2.04
C ASN A 119 7.55 18.21 -2.09
N LYS A 120 6.40 18.18 -1.42
CA LYS A 120 5.54 19.36 -1.29
C LYS A 120 6.25 20.49 -0.54
N SER A 121 6.91 20.18 0.57
CA SER A 121 7.70 21.16 1.34
C SER A 121 8.82 21.77 0.51
N ASN A 122 9.57 20.93 -0.19
CA ASN A 122 10.67 21.37 -1.09
C ASN A 122 10.14 22.27 -2.21
N GLY A 123 8.98 21.94 -2.79
CA GLY A 123 8.33 22.76 -3.80
C GLY A 123 7.93 24.15 -3.29
N LEU A 124 7.40 24.23 -2.07
CA LEU A 124 7.07 25.51 -1.43
C LEU A 124 8.32 26.37 -1.15
N THR A 125 9.38 25.76 -0.64
CA THR A 125 10.66 26.45 -0.40
C THR A 125 11.28 26.95 -1.71
N LEU A 126 11.20 26.18 -2.78
CA LEU A 126 11.68 26.62 -4.10
C LEU A 126 10.88 27.79 -4.64
N ALA A 127 9.55 27.77 -4.48
CA ALA A 127 8.69 28.88 -4.88
C ALA A 127 9.02 30.17 -4.10
N GLU A 128 9.24 30.08 -2.80
CA GLU A 128 9.66 31.21 -1.95
C GLU A 128 11.04 31.73 -2.37
N SER A 129 12.01 30.86 -2.58
CA SER A 129 13.36 31.24 -3.04
C SER A 129 13.32 31.94 -4.39
N SER A 130 12.46 31.50 -5.31
CA SER A 130 12.27 32.12 -6.61
C SER A 130 11.70 33.55 -6.49
N ASN A 131 10.75 33.77 -5.58
CA ASN A 131 10.19 35.10 -5.32
C ASN A 131 11.24 36.04 -4.72
N ILE A 132 12.09 35.57 -3.81
CA ILE A 132 13.19 36.35 -3.26
C ILE A 132 14.21 36.69 -4.36
N LEU A 133 14.51 35.76 -5.25
CA LEU A 133 15.42 35.98 -6.38
C LEU A 133 14.88 37.07 -7.31
N LEU A 134 13.60 37.02 -7.68
CA LEU A 134 12.94 38.06 -8.50
C LEU A 134 13.03 39.45 -7.84
N SER A 135 12.73 39.54 -6.54
CA SER A 135 12.86 40.78 -5.79
C SER A 135 14.29 41.34 -5.78
N ASN A 136 15.29 40.45 -5.69
CA ASN A 136 16.71 40.87 -5.75
C ASN A 136 17.12 41.34 -7.13
N VAL A 137 16.60 40.74 -8.20
CA VAL A 137 16.82 41.20 -9.59
C VAL A 137 16.22 42.57 -9.79
N ASP A 138 15.03 42.85 -9.29
CA ASP A 138 14.40 44.18 -9.37
C ASP A 138 15.22 45.26 -8.63
N LYS A 139 15.71 44.93 -7.43
CA LYS A 139 16.60 45.83 -6.68
C LYS A 139 17.91 46.09 -7.43
N LEU A 140 18.50 45.03 -8.03
CA LEU A 140 19.72 45.17 -8.81
C LEU A 140 19.51 46.09 -10.03
N ASN A 141 18.39 45.93 -10.73
CA ASN A 141 18.01 46.80 -11.84
C ASN A 141 17.90 48.25 -11.38
N THR A 142 17.22 48.53 -10.26
CA THR A 142 17.09 49.86 -9.69
C THR A 142 18.48 50.45 -9.35
N SER A 143 19.32 49.72 -8.62
CA SER A 143 20.67 50.16 -8.27
C SER A 143 21.56 50.40 -9.49
N SER A 144 21.41 49.58 -10.53
CA SER A 144 22.18 49.76 -11.80
C SER A 144 21.76 51.03 -12.51
N ASN A 145 20.46 51.38 -12.54
CA ASN A 145 19.97 52.62 -13.11
C ASN A 145 20.45 53.85 -12.33
N GLU A 146 20.40 53.77 -10.98
CA GLU A 146 20.92 54.85 -10.12
C GLU A 146 22.42 55.06 -10.33
N ALA A 147 23.21 53.98 -10.45
CA ALA A 147 24.64 54.03 -10.73
C ALA A 147 24.90 54.67 -12.12
N ALA A 148 24.11 54.31 -13.15
CA ALA A 148 24.24 54.90 -14.48
C ALA A 148 23.99 56.43 -14.44
N THR A 149 22.94 56.85 -13.76
CA THR A 149 22.59 58.29 -13.58
C THR A 149 23.75 59.04 -12.86
N SER A 150 24.30 58.45 -11.79
CA SER A 150 25.43 59.07 -11.06
C SER A 150 26.68 59.18 -11.90
N LEU A 151 26.92 58.21 -12.80
CA LEU A 151 28.05 58.24 -13.76
C LEU A 151 27.85 59.35 -14.80
N GLU A 152 26.64 59.55 -15.31
CA GLU A 152 26.30 60.64 -16.24
C GLU A 152 26.50 61.99 -15.57
N GLU A 153 26.03 62.19 -14.33
CA GLU A 153 26.25 63.40 -13.56
C GLU A 153 27.76 63.68 -13.32
N THR A 154 28.51 62.62 -12.99
CA THR A 154 29.98 62.74 -12.80
C THR A 154 30.69 63.13 -14.09
N ALA A 155 30.28 62.54 -15.24
CA ALA A 155 30.83 62.89 -16.55
C ALA A 155 30.54 64.36 -16.93
N ALA A 156 29.34 64.83 -16.69
CA ALA A 156 28.95 66.23 -16.93
C ALA A 156 29.76 67.21 -16.08
N ALA A 157 29.98 66.88 -14.79
CA ALA A 157 30.82 67.68 -13.90
C ALA A 157 32.27 67.72 -14.32
N LEU A 158 32.81 66.61 -14.83
CA LEU A 158 34.16 66.55 -15.37
C LEU A 158 34.33 67.38 -16.67
N GLU A 159 33.34 67.38 -17.54
CA GLU A 159 33.30 68.21 -18.74
C GLU A 159 33.29 69.71 -18.37
N GLU A 160 32.49 70.12 -17.38
CA GLU A 160 32.46 71.47 -16.87
C GLU A 160 33.83 71.89 -16.27
N ILE A 161 34.43 71.09 -15.44
CA ILE A 161 35.75 71.37 -14.88
C ILE A 161 36.83 71.44 -16.00
N THR A 162 36.77 70.59 -16.99
CA THR A 162 37.70 70.56 -18.12
C THR A 162 37.56 71.84 -18.95
N SER A 163 36.33 72.33 -19.16
CA SER A 163 36.07 73.60 -19.84
C SER A 163 36.60 74.84 -19.05
N ASN A 164 36.42 74.79 -17.72
CA ASN A 164 36.89 75.90 -16.84
C ASN A 164 38.42 75.97 -16.75
N ILE A 165 39.16 74.87 -16.92
CA ILE A 165 40.62 74.84 -16.94
C ILE A 165 41.17 75.35 -18.28
N ARG A 166 40.43 75.25 -19.36
CA ARG A 166 40.86 75.67 -20.71
C ARG A 166 40.69 77.14 -20.99
N ASN A 167 39.88 77.86 -20.19
CA ASN A 167 39.64 79.29 -20.22
C ASN A 167 40.55 80.04 -19.23
#